data_47ca996e1b090f445add3ceaaa09c304
#
_entry.id   47ca996e1b090f445add3ceaaa09c304
#
_cell.length_a   1.000
_cell.length_b   1.000
_cell.length_c   1.000
_cell.angle_alpha   90.00
_cell.angle_beta   90.00
_cell.angle_gamma   90.00
#
_symmetry.space_group_name_H-M   'P 1'
#
loop_
_entity.id
_entity.type
_entity.pdbx_description
1 polymer ?
#
loop_
_entity_poly.entity_id
_entity_poly.type
_entity_poly.pdbx_seq_one_letter_code
_entity_poly.pdbx_strand_id
1 'polypeptide(L)'
;SLFSLKFKGLNEMGIPTFLAADGSITSTNIQFQETVNMSNLVYEGPVDPTITGSLGNIFKWKGFTLNVFMTYSFGNVVRLDPIFSNGYSDLTAMPREFANRYLNPGDERRTNVPVIASTRQNNDISNLYVAYSAYNYSDVRVAKGDFIRMKEISLSYDFPQSVTSKLRMSGLSLKFQATNPFLIYSDNKLQGQD
;
A
#
# COMPACT_ATOMS: atom_id res chain seq x y z
N SER A 1 3.82 2.42 -16.56
CA SER A 1 2.36 2.24 -16.50
C SER A 1 2.03 0.89 -15.90
N LEU A 2 0.98 0.84 -15.08
CA LEU A 2 0.49 -0.36 -14.43
C LEU A 2 -0.83 -0.79 -15.08
N PHE A 3 -0.95 -2.09 -15.36
CA PHE A 3 -2.17 -2.73 -15.83
C PHE A 3 -2.55 -3.87 -14.89
N SER A 4 -3.84 -4.12 -14.76
CA SER A 4 -4.39 -5.14 -13.87
C SER A 4 -5.45 -5.97 -14.56
N LEU A 5 -5.65 -7.20 -14.10
CA LEU A 5 -6.80 -8.01 -14.48
C LEU A 5 -8.05 -7.48 -13.77
N LYS A 6 -9.17 -7.46 -14.50
CA LYS A 6 -10.44 -6.97 -13.94
C LYS A 6 -11.10 -8.04 -13.07
N PHE A 7 -11.04 -7.83 -11.75
CA PHE A 7 -11.66 -8.69 -10.76
C PHE A 7 -13.19 -8.56 -10.79
N LYS A 8 -13.90 -9.68 -10.67
CA LYS A 8 -15.36 -9.76 -10.71
C LYS A 8 -16.01 -10.31 -9.44
N GLY A 9 -15.22 -10.42 -8.38
CA GLY A 9 -15.68 -10.95 -7.10
C GLY A 9 -15.24 -12.39 -6.89
N LEU A 10 -15.70 -12.95 -5.78
CA LEU A 10 -15.52 -14.36 -5.46
C LEU A 10 -16.74 -15.15 -5.92
N ASN A 11 -16.55 -16.39 -6.32
CA ASN A 11 -17.66 -17.33 -6.52
C ASN A 11 -18.13 -17.88 -5.18
N GLU A 12 -19.17 -18.74 -5.21
CA GLU A 12 -19.78 -19.37 -4.02
C GLU A 12 -18.80 -20.25 -3.21
N MET A 13 -17.68 -20.63 -3.80
CA MET A 13 -16.59 -21.38 -3.14
C MET A 13 -15.46 -20.48 -2.63
N GLY A 14 -15.58 -19.16 -2.76
CA GLY A 14 -14.56 -18.20 -2.36
C GLY A 14 -13.38 -18.11 -3.31
N ILE A 15 -13.51 -18.63 -4.53
CA ILE A 15 -12.46 -18.59 -5.56
C ILE A 15 -12.58 -17.27 -6.34
N PRO A 16 -11.49 -16.57 -6.61
CA PRO A 16 -11.53 -15.31 -7.34
C PRO A 16 -11.93 -15.51 -8.81
N THR A 17 -12.75 -14.58 -9.32
CA THR A 17 -13.23 -14.57 -10.71
C THR A 17 -12.82 -13.28 -11.40
N PHE A 18 -12.61 -13.37 -12.71
CA PHE A 18 -12.09 -12.28 -13.54
C PHE A 18 -12.86 -12.17 -14.84
N LEU A 19 -12.80 -10.99 -15.45
CA LEU A 19 -13.26 -10.78 -16.80
C LEU A 19 -12.25 -11.37 -17.78
N ALA A 20 -12.69 -12.30 -18.60
CA ALA A 20 -11.89 -12.85 -19.70
C ALA A 20 -11.93 -11.92 -20.94
N ALA A 21 -11.05 -12.15 -21.90
CA ALA A 21 -10.96 -11.36 -23.13
C ALA A 21 -12.22 -11.47 -24.03
N ASP A 22 -12.97 -12.57 -23.91
CA ASP A 22 -14.25 -12.81 -24.60
C ASP A 22 -15.46 -12.17 -23.88
N GLY A 23 -15.22 -11.49 -22.73
CA GLY A 23 -16.25 -10.87 -21.91
C GLY A 23 -16.92 -11.81 -20.92
N SER A 24 -16.56 -13.08 -20.87
CA SER A 24 -17.07 -14.03 -19.86
C SER A 24 -16.43 -13.82 -18.49
N ILE A 25 -17.10 -14.32 -17.43
CA ILE A 25 -16.54 -14.34 -16.08
C ILE A 25 -15.97 -15.74 -15.82
N THR A 26 -14.70 -15.81 -15.48
CA THR A 26 -13.99 -17.07 -15.31
C THR A 26 -13.05 -17.06 -14.13
N SER A 27 -12.77 -18.23 -13.55
CA SER A 27 -11.69 -18.47 -12.58
C SER A 27 -10.56 -19.35 -13.12
N THR A 28 -10.70 -19.92 -14.31
CA THR A 28 -9.76 -20.90 -14.86
C THR A 28 -9.16 -20.51 -16.20
N ASN A 29 -9.90 -19.80 -17.04
CA ASN A 29 -9.45 -19.35 -18.36
C ASN A 29 -8.94 -17.90 -18.28
N ILE A 30 -7.83 -17.70 -17.55
CA ILE A 30 -7.23 -16.38 -17.34
C ILE A 30 -5.93 -16.31 -18.14
N GLN A 31 -5.85 -15.30 -18.99
CA GLN A 31 -4.66 -15.05 -19.78
C GLN A 31 -3.92 -13.82 -19.22
N PHE A 32 -2.66 -14.03 -18.83
CA PHE A 32 -1.79 -12.97 -18.32
C PHE A 32 -1.11 -12.17 -19.42
N GLN A 33 -0.97 -12.77 -20.59
CA GLN A 33 -0.36 -12.15 -21.77
C GLN A 33 -1.32 -12.27 -22.93
N GLU A 34 -1.86 -11.14 -23.34
CA GLU A 34 -2.73 -11.04 -24.49
C GLU A 34 -2.05 -10.18 -25.55
N THR A 35 -1.83 -10.75 -26.73
CA THR A 35 -1.12 -10.05 -27.81
C THR A 35 -2.08 -9.29 -28.74
N VAL A 36 -3.35 -9.66 -28.76
CA VAL A 36 -4.33 -9.14 -29.72
C VAL A 36 -5.44 -8.35 -29.07
N ASN A 37 -5.91 -8.78 -27.90
CA ASN A 37 -7.04 -8.16 -27.22
C ASN A 37 -6.70 -7.91 -25.73
N MET A 38 -6.68 -6.64 -25.35
CA MET A 38 -6.39 -6.19 -23.98
C MET A 38 -7.67 -5.72 -23.27
N SER A 39 -8.85 -6.10 -23.73
CA SER A 39 -10.14 -5.66 -23.18
C SER A 39 -10.40 -6.13 -21.76
N ASN A 40 -9.73 -7.20 -21.34
CA ASN A 40 -9.76 -7.73 -19.98
C ASN A 40 -8.80 -7.03 -19.01
N LEU A 41 -7.93 -6.16 -19.52
CA LEU A 41 -6.98 -5.39 -18.70
C LEU A 41 -7.54 -4.02 -18.35
N VAL A 42 -7.26 -3.59 -17.12
CA VAL A 42 -7.55 -2.25 -16.61
C VAL A 42 -6.25 -1.45 -16.56
N TYR A 43 -6.25 -0.28 -17.17
CA TYR A 43 -5.16 0.67 -16.98
C TYR A 43 -5.34 1.39 -15.64
N GLU A 44 -4.40 1.21 -14.73
CA GLU A 44 -4.46 1.77 -13.38
C GLU A 44 -3.77 3.14 -13.27
N GLY A 45 -2.76 3.38 -14.07
CA GLY A 45 -2.00 4.63 -14.06
C GLY A 45 -0.49 4.46 -14.19
N PRO A 46 0.26 5.55 -14.04
CA PRO A 46 1.71 5.51 -14.02
C PRO A 46 2.24 4.93 -12.70
N VAL A 47 3.39 4.26 -12.75
CA VAL A 47 4.12 3.75 -11.57
C VAL A 47 4.93 4.85 -10.91
N ASP A 48 5.42 5.79 -11.74
CA ASP A 48 6.20 6.92 -11.26
C ASP A 48 5.28 8.10 -10.91
N PRO A 49 5.54 8.81 -9.81
CA PRO A 49 4.77 9.98 -9.44
C PRO A 49 4.84 11.07 -10.51
N THR A 50 3.72 11.71 -10.78
CA THR A 50 3.66 12.85 -11.71
C THR A 50 3.97 14.17 -11.01
N ILE A 51 3.75 14.26 -9.70
CA ILE A 51 4.00 15.44 -8.89
C ILE A 51 4.72 15.02 -7.62
N THR A 52 5.91 15.58 -7.40
CA THR A 52 6.66 15.41 -6.15
C THR A 52 7.17 16.74 -5.65
N GLY A 53 7.29 16.87 -4.35
CA GLY A 53 7.82 18.09 -3.78
C GLY A 53 7.98 18.05 -2.28
N SER A 54 8.38 19.19 -1.73
CA SER A 54 8.55 19.37 -0.30
C SER A 54 8.14 20.76 0.14
N LEU A 55 7.75 20.88 1.40
CA LEU A 55 7.45 22.13 2.08
C LEU A 55 8.21 22.15 3.40
N GLY A 56 9.06 23.18 3.58
CA GLY A 56 9.76 23.41 4.82
C GLY A 56 9.43 24.78 5.38
N ASN A 57 9.33 24.90 6.70
CA ASN A 57 9.14 26.17 7.37
C ASN A 57 9.92 26.21 8.70
N ILE A 58 10.49 27.39 9.00
CA ILE A 58 11.24 27.65 10.23
C ILE A 58 10.57 28.83 10.95
N PHE A 59 10.08 28.58 12.14
CA PHE A 59 9.50 29.59 13.02
C PHE A 59 10.47 29.91 14.15
N LYS A 60 10.77 31.18 14.35
CA LYS A 60 11.65 31.64 15.42
C LYS A 60 10.91 32.60 16.34
N TRP A 61 10.99 32.34 17.65
CA TRP A 61 10.38 33.19 18.65
C TRP A 61 11.09 33.09 20.01
N LYS A 62 11.60 34.22 20.53
CA LYS A 62 12.22 34.33 21.86
C LYS A 62 13.18 33.20 22.25
N GLY A 63 14.12 32.87 21.37
CA GLY A 63 15.09 31.77 21.57
C GLY A 63 14.61 30.39 21.13
N PHE A 64 13.31 30.24 20.88
CA PHE A 64 12.79 29.00 20.28
C PHE A 64 12.93 29.01 18.75
N THR A 65 13.33 27.90 18.19
CA THR A 65 13.30 27.64 16.75
C THR A 65 12.56 26.32 16.51
N LEU A 66 11.42 26.41 15.82
CA LEU A 66 10.67 25.26 15.33
C LEU A 66 10.93 25.09 13.84
N ASN A 67 11.45 23.93 13.44
CA ASN A 67 11.59 23.55 12.05
C ASN A 67 10.60 22.42 11.73
N VAL A 68 9.85 22.58 10.64
CA VAL A 68 8.90 21.60 10.12
C VAL A 68 9.21 21.35 8.66
N PHE A 69 9.39 20.11 8.28
CA PHE A 69 9.68 19.71 6.90
C PHE A 69 8.81 18.52 6.48
N MET A 70 8.08 18.71 5.38
CA MET A 70 7.16 17.72 4.81
C MET A 70 7.56 17.42 3.38
N THR A 71 7.28 16.19 2.93
CA THR A 71 7.36 15.78 1.53
C THR A 71 6.02 15.24 1.07
N TYR A 72 5.77 15.37 -0.22
CA TYR A 72 4.58 14.83 -0.86
C TYR A 72 4.90 14.22 -2.21
N SER A 73 4.07 13.24 -2.60
CA SER A 73 4.13 12.56 -3.87
C SER A 73 2.72 12.21 -4.30
N PHE A 74 2.38 12.47 -5.56
CA PHE A 74 1.05 12.26 -6.11
C PHE A 74 1.08 11.76 -7.55
N GLY A 75 -0.02 11.08 -7.93
CA GLY A 75 -0.29 10.72 -9.31
C GLY A 75 0.36 9.43 -9.77
N ASN A 76 0.74 8.57 -8.85
CA ASN A 76 1.20 7.21 -9.15
C ASN A 76 0.31 6.15 -8.52
N VAL A 77 0.45 4.93 -9.00
CA VAL A 77 -0.20 3.76 -8.45
C VAL A 77 0.84 2.72 -8.07
N VAL A 78 0.54 1.95 -7.04
CA VAL A 78 1.39 0.87 -6.55
C VAL A 78 0.60 -0.43 -6.45
N ARG A 79 1.25 -1.54 -6.77
CA ARG A 79 0.67 -2.86 -6.54
C ARG A 79 0.96 -3.27 -5.10
N LEU A 80 -0.09 -3.71 -4.41
CA LEU A 80 0.02 -4.26 -3.06
C LEU A 80 0.78 -5.59 -3.07
N ASP A 81 1.43 -5.91 -1.96
CA ASP A 81 2.14 -7.16 -1.80
C ASP A 81 1.23 -8.36 -2.06
N PRO A 82 1.75 -9.44 -2.66
CA PRO A 82 0.99 -10.65 -2.90
C PRO A 82 0.42 -11.23 -1.60
N ILE A 83 -0.87 -11.61 -1.61
CA ILE A 83 -1.48 -12.35 -0.50
C ILE A 83 -1.23 -13.85 -0.67
N PHE A 84 -1.24 -14.34 -1.90
CA PHE A 84 -1.13 -15.76 -2.21
C PHE A 84 0.21 -16.07 -2.86
N SER A 85 0.84 -17.14 -2.39
CA SER A 85 2.04 -17.72 -2.99
C SER A 85 1.88 -19.23 -3.11
N ASN A 86 2.62 -19.85 -4.03
CA ASN A 86 2.61 -21.31 -4.21
C ASN A 86 3.23 -22.08 -3.04
N GLY A 87 3.92 -21.38 -2.12
CA GLY A 87 4.61 -21.96 -0.99
C GLY A 87 4.04 -21.48 0.36
N TYR A 88 2.71 -21.34 0.47
CA TYR A 88 2.09 -20.96 1.74
C TYR A 88 2.48 -21.93 2.86
N SER A 89 2.84 -21.37 3.99
CA SER A 89 3.12 -22.09 5.24
C SER A 89 2.54 -21.27 6.40
N ASP A 90 2.08 -21.96 7.45
CA ASP A 90 1.54 -21.32 8.65
C ASP A 90 2.56 -20.42 9.38
N LEU A 91 3.83 -20.56 9.03
CA LEU A 91 4.92 -19.72 9.56
C LEU A 91 5.16 -18.46 8.70
N THR A 92 4.46 -18.31 7.58
CA THR A 92 4.62 -17.16 6.69
C THR A 92 3.77 -16.00 7.22
N ALA A 93 4.40 -14.82 7.36
CA ALA A 93 3.67 -13.61 7.70
C ALA A 93 2.71 -13.24 6.56
N MET A 94 1.45 -13.00 6.90
CA MET A 94 0.40 -12.64 5.96
C MET A 94 0.01 -11.17 6.15
N PRO A 95 -0.37 -10.45 5.07
CA PRO A 95 -0.95 -9.12 5.17
C PRO A 95 -2.17 -9.11 6.09
N ARG A 96 -2.36 -8.01 6.83
CA ARG A 96 -3.47 -7.87 7.79
C ARG A 96 -4.84 -8.12 7.18
N GLU A 97 -5.03 -7.74 5.92
CA GLU A 97 -6.28 -7.94 5.18
C GLU A 97 -6.66 -9.41 5.02
N PHE A 98 -5.69 -10.33 5.12
CA PHE A 98 -5.92 -11.77 5.08
C PHE A 98 -6.82 -12.27 6.23
N ALA A 99 -6.92 -11.54 7.32
CA ALA A 99 -7.86 -11.84 8.40
C ALA A 99 -9.33 -11.79 7.92
N ASN A 100 -9.62 -11.01 6.88
CA ASN A 100 -10.95 -10.83 6.30
C ASN A 100 -11.23 -11.77 5.11
N ARG A 101 -10.44 -12.84 4.95
CA ARG A 101 -10.66 -13.80 3.85
C ARG A 101 -12.00 -14.52 3.94
N TYR A 102 -12.44 -15.00 2.80
CA TYR A 102 -13.61 -15.89 2.72
C TYR A 102 -13.41 -17.13 3.62
N LEU A 103 -14.38 -17.46 4.46
CA LEU A 103 -14.37 -18.60 5.36
C LEU A 103 -15.62 -19.47 5.20
N ASN A 104 -16.79 -18.86 4.99
CA ASN A 104 -18.07 -19.54 4.95
C ASN A 104 -18.88 -19.13 3.71
N PRO A 105 -19.76 -20.00 3.20
CA PRO A 105 -20.70 -19.63 2.14
C PRO A 105 -21.50 -18.38 2.50
N GLY A 106 -21.53 -17.41 1.57
CA GLY A 106 -22.14 -16.09 1.77
C GLY A 106 -21.11 -14.97 2.03
N ASP A 107 -19.89 -15.30 2.39
CA ASP A 107 -18.82 -14.30 2.62
C ASP A 107 -18.37 -13.64 1.31
N GLU A 108 -18.63 -14.23 0.13
CA GLU A 108 -18.37 -13.63 -1.17
C GLU A 108 -19.04 -12.25 -1.38
N ARG A 109 -20.05 -11.95 -0.55
CA ARG A 109 -20.76 -10.66 -0.53
C ARG A 109 -20.12 -9.63 0.40
N ARG A 110 -19.19 -10.06 1.26
CA ARG A 110 -18.60 -9.24 2.33
C ARG A 110 -17.13 -8.98 2.14
N THR A 111 -16.45 -9.88 1.45
CA THR A 111 -15.00 -9.78 1.24
C THR A 111 -14.63 -10.03 -0.21
N ASN A 112 -13.53 -9.39 -0.61
CA ASN A 112 -12.86 -9.65 -1.89
C ASN A 112 -11.60 -10.52 -1.71
N VAL A 113 -11.27 -10.92 -0.48
CA VAL A 113 -10.09 -11.75 -0.19
C VAL A 113 -10.48 -13.23 -0.32
N PRO A 114 -9.86 -13.97 -1.26
CA PRO A 114 -10.22 -15.36 -1.51
C PRO A 114 -9.98 -16.28 -0.31
N VAL A 115 -10.65 -17.43 -0.34
CA VAL A 115 -10.36 -18.56 0.55
C VAL A 115 -8.95 -19.11 0.26
N ILE A 116 -8.28 -19.68 1.26
CA ILE A 116 -7.09 -20.49 1.00
C ILE A 116 -7.53 -21.77 0.31
N ALA A 117 -6.99 -22.03 -0.90
CA ALA A 117 -7.26 -23.28 -1.60
C ALA A 117 -6.67 -24.45 -0.82
N SER A 118 -7.49 -25.41 -0.49
CA SER A 118 -7.03 -26.68 0.07
C SER A 118 -6.32 -27.51 -1.01
N THR A 119 -5.49 -28.48 -0.60
CA THR A 119 -4.85 -29.43 -1.53
C THR A 119 -5.89 -30.17 -2.37
N ARG A 120 -7.04 -30.50 -1.80
CA ARG A 120 -8.13 -31.14 -2.53
C ARG A 120 -8.69 -30.23 -3.63
N GLN A 121 -9.00 -28.98 -3.32
CA GLN A 121 -9.48 -28.02 -4.33
C GLN A 121 -8.46 -27.80 -5.45
N ASN A 122 -7.16 -27.76 -5.12
CA ASN A 122 -6.09 -27.64 -6.12
C ASN A 122 -6.03 -28.87 -7.04
N ASN A 123 -6.39 -30.06 -6.56
CA ASN A 123 -6.44 -31.27 -7.37
C ASN A 123 -7.72 -31.39 -8.19
N ASP A 124 -8.84 -30.94 -7.65
CA ASP A 124 -10.17 -31.07 -8.27
C ASP A 124 -10.43 -29.97 -9.32
N ILE A 125 -9.82 -28.79 -9.17
CA ILE A 125 -10.01 -27.65 -10.07
C ILE A 125 -8.73 -27.40 -10.86
N SER A 126 -8.78 -27.70 -12.15
CA SER A 126 -7.65 -27.45 -13.06
C SER A 126 -7.26 -25.97 -13.09
N ASN A 127 -5.98 -25.69 -13.01
CA ASN A 127 -5.41 -24.34 -13.07
C ASN A 127 -5.87 -23.38 -11.94
N LEU A 128 -6.30 -23.89 -10.79
CA LEU A 128 -6.73 -23.06 -9.67
C LEU A 128 -5.64 -22.08 -9.21
N TYR A 129 -4.36 -22.50 -9.24
CA TYR A 129 -3.23 -21.62 -8.93
C TYR A 129 -3.16 -20.38 -9.82
N VAL A 130 -3.67 -20.48 -11.06
CA VAL A 130 -3.72 -19.34 -12.00
C VAL A 130 -4.69 -18.28 -11.48
N ALA A 131 -5.85 -18.66 -10.94
CA ALA A 131 -6.81 -17.74 -10.35
C ALA A 131 -6.22 -16.99 -9.14
N TYR A 132 -5.48 -17.67 -8.29
CA TYR A 132 -4.83 -17.06 -7.12
C TYR A 132 -3.66 -16.16 -7.52
N SER A 133 -2.89 -16.56 -8.52
CA SER A 133 -1.87 -15.72 -9.12
C SER A 133 -2.49 -14.47 -9.75
N ALA A 134 -3.58 -14.64 -10.50
CA ALA A 134 -4.32 -13.54 -11.11
C ALA A 134 -4.88 -12.56 -10.08
N TYR A 135 -5.29 -13.04 -8.91
CA TYR A 135 -5.75 -12.18 -7.84
C TYR A 135 -4.67 -11.19 -7.39
N ASN A 136 -3.42 -11.62 -7.27
CA ASN A 136 -2.30 -10.75 -6.92
C ASN A 136 -2.07 -9.66 -7.98
N TYR A 137 -2.48 -9.90 -9.24
CA TYR A 137 -2.34 -8.98 -10.36
C TYR A 137 -3.65 -8.27 -10.75
N SER A 138 -4.68 -8.36 -9.91
CA SER A 138 -5.98 -7.72 -10.17
C SER A 138 -6.02 -6.25 -9.75
N ASP A 139 -7.05 -5.55 -10.21
CA ASP A 139 -7.35 -4.15 -9.89
C ASP A 139 -7.63 -3.92 -8.40
N VAL A 140 -8.16 -4.92 -7.69
CA VAL A 140 -8.35 -4.82 -6.23
C VAL A 140 -7.03 -4.81 -5.47
N ARG A 141 -5.93 -5.26 -6.09
CA ARG A 141 -4.56 -5.26 -5.54
C ARG A 141 -3.74 -4.03 -5.95
N VAL A 142 -4.42 -2.96 -6.36
CA VAL A 142 -3.78 -1.69 -6.69
C VAL A 142 -4.28 -0.61 -5.73
N ALA A 143 -3.36 0.20 -5.24
CA ALA A 143 -3.59 1.37 -4.41
C ALA A 143 -3.02 2.62 -5.08
N LYS A 144 -3.53 3.80 -4.68
CA LYS A 144 -2.86 5.06 -5.02
C LYS A 144 -1.57 5.15 -4.21
N GLY A 145 -0.46 5.48 -4.90
CA GLY A 145 0.82 5.73 -4.26
C GLY A 145 0.96 7.15 -3.69
N ASP A 146 -0.14 7.88 -3.64
CA ASP A 146 -0.18 9.26 -3.15
C ASP A 146 0.10 9.32 -1.65
N PHE A 147 1.00 10.21 -1.24
CA PHE A 147 1.25 10.43 0.18
C PHE A 147 1.68 11.87 0.51
N ILE A 148 1.46 12.25 1.76
CA ILE A 148 2.07 13.41 2.43
C ILE A 148 2.72 12.90 3.72
N ARG A 149 4.02 13.12 3.87
CA ARG A 149 4.80 12.65 5.02
C ARG A 149 5.47 13.79 5.75
N MET A 150 5.35 13.79 7.07
CA MET A 150 6.20 14.61 7.94
C MET A 150 7.60 14.00 7.96
N LYS A 151 8.57 14.68 7.33
CA LYS A 151 9.97 14.22 7.25
C LYS A 151 10.78 14.60 8.47
N GLU A 152 10.58 15.82 8.96
CA GLU A 152 11.28 16.31 10.12
C GLU A 152 10.40 17.30 10.90
N ILE A 153 10.43 17.17 12.20
CA ILE A 153 10.00 18.19 13.13
C ILE A 153 11.09 18.34 14.19
N SER A 154 11.59 19.54 14.37
CA SER A 154 12.56 19.80 15.43
C SER A 154 12.26 21.11 16.14
N LEU A 155 12.45 21.08 17.46
CA LEU A 155 12.30 22.23 18.33
C LEU A 155 13.63 22.43 19.05
N SER A 156 14.21 23.62 18.91
CA SER A 156 15.39 24.01 19.66
C SER A 156 15.12 25.25 20.49
N TYR A 157 15.85 25.38 21.58
CA TYR A 157 15.85 26.55 22.46
C TYR A 157 17.27 26.97 22.73
N ASP A 158 17.60 28.21 22.37
CA ASP A 158 18.86 28.86 22.65
C ASP A 158 18.75 29.64 23.95
N PHE A 159 19.51 29.24 24.95
CA PHE A 159 19.49 29.89 26.25
C PHE A 159 20.11 31.32 26.18
N PRO A 160 19.51 32.29 26.85
CA PRO A 160 20.03 33.66 26.85
C PRO A 160 21.37 33.76 27.59
N GLN A 161 22.17 34.74 27.22
CA GLN A 161 23.50 34.94 27.78
C GLN A 161 23.51 35.11 29.31
N SER A 162 22.42 35.65 29.89
CA SER A 162 22.24 35.74 31.34
C SER A 162 22.25 34.41 32.07
N VAL A 163 21.93 33.29 31.37
CA VAL A 163 21.99 31.93 31.90
C VAL A 163 23.34 31.30 31.57
N THR A 164 23.80 31.40 30.32
CA THR A 164 25.04 30.74 29.88
C THR A 164 26.29 31.32 30.58
N SER A 165 26.33 32.62 30.86
CA SER A 165 27.46 33.22 31.59
C SER A 165 27.55 32.74 33.05
N LYS A 166 26.43 32.46 33.72
CA LYS A 166 26.43 31.86 35.08
C LYS A 166 27.03 30.46 35.10
N LEU A 167 26.87 29.72 33.97
CA LEU A 167 27.39 28.40 33.78
C LEU A 167 28.82 28.41 33.19
N ARG A 168 29.40 29.61 32.97
CA ARG A 168 30.72 29.81 32.32
C ARG A 168 30.79 29.19 30.94
N MET A 169 29.68 29.22 30.20
CA MET A 169 29.55 28.71 28.84
C MET A 169 29.41 29.87 27.85
N SER A 170 30.00 29.71 26.64
CA SER A 170 29.85 30.70 25.56
C SER A 170 28.47 30.60 24.86
N GLY A 171 27.80 29.46 24.97
CA GLY A 171 26.46 29.23 24.43
C GLY A 171 25.92 27.91 24.95
N LEU A 172 24.60 27.80 25.05
CA LEU A 172 23.89 26.57 25.40
C LEU A 172 22.62 26.49 24.57
N SER A 173 22.39 25.39 23.88
CA SER A 173 21.15 25.12 23.20
C SER A 173 20.67 23.72 23.52
N LEU A 174 19.35 23.54 23.51
CA LEU A 174 18.71 22.25 23.65
C LEU A 174 17.88 22.00 22.38
N LYS A 175 18.04 20.83 21.75
CA LYS A 175 17.28 20.47 20.54
C LYS A 175 16.62 19.11 20.71
N PHE A 176 15.35 19.05 20.39
CA PHE A 176 14.59 17.83 20.17
C PHE A 176 14.29 17.70 18.69
N GLN A 177 14.48 16.50 18.13
CA GLN A 177 14.24 16.25 16.72
C GLN A 177 13.62 14.87 16.55
N ALA A 178 12.57 14.82 15.71
CA ALA A 178 11.97 13.60 15.23
C ALA A 178 12.04 13.55 13.70
N THR A 179 12.48 12.42 13.17
CA THR A 179 12.55 12.18 11.72
C THR A 179 11.52 11.12 11.32
N ASN A 180 10.81 11.36 10.23
CA ASN A 180 9.71 10.52 9.75
C ASN A 180 8.66 10.19 10.84
N PRO A 181 8.22 11.15 11.68
CA PRO A 181 7.41 10.84 12.85
C PRO A 181 6.05 10.25 12.49
N PHE A 182 5.45 10.65 11.39
CA PHE A 182 4.16 10.15 10.94
C PHE A 182 3.87 10.46 9.47
N LEU A 183 2.95 9.69 8.92
CA LEU A 183 2.33 9.88 7.63
C LEU A 183 1.06 10.70 7.82
N ILE A 184 0.94 11.83 7.10
CA ILE A 184 -0.21 12.73 7.20
C ILE A 184 -1.35 12.21 6.33
N TYR A 185 -1.00 11.70 5.14
CA TYR A 185 -1.94 11.20 4.17
C TYR A 185 -1.32 10.04 3.38
N SER A 186 -2.09 8.97 3.16
CA SER A 186 -1.86 7.90 2.18
C SER A 186 -3.15 7.17 1.87
N ASP A 187 -3.15 6.34 0.83
CA ASP A 187 -4.29 5.46 0.54
C ASP A 187 -4.48 4.43 1.68
N ASN A 188 -5.72 4.25 2.12
CA ASN A 188 -6.05 3.31 3.20
C ASN A 188 -5.65 1.86 2.89
N LYS A 189 -5.58 1.48 1.62
CA LYS A 189 -5.11 0.16 1.19
C LYS A 189 -3.65 -0.10 1.54
N LEU A 190 -2.84 0.96 1.66
CA LEU A 190 -1.42 0.88 2.04
C LEU A 190 -1.23 0.67 3.55
N GLN A 191 -2.27 0.80 4.37
CA GLN A 191 -2.24 0.59 5.83
C GLN A 191 -1.12 1.37 6.54
N GLY A 192 -0.78 2.56 6.06
CA GLY A 192 0.27 3.42 6.59
C GLY A 192 1.67 3.15 6.01
N GLN A 193 1.79 2.32 5.01
CA GLN A 193 2.99 2.18 4.18
C GLN A 193 2.98 3.22 3.04
N ASP A 194 4.13 3.56 2.54
CA ASP A 194 4.38 4.47 1.41
C ASP A 194 5.45 3.92 0.46
#